data_24becbca4863b453de8beee1bc21b8d3
#
_entry.id   24becbca4863b453de8beee1bc21b8d3
#
_cell.length_a   1.000
_cell.length_b   1.000
_cell.length_c   1.000
_cell.angle_alpha   90.00
_cell.angle_beta   90.00
_cell.angle_gamma   90.00
#
_symmetry.space_group_name_H-M   'P 1'
#
loop_
_entity.id
_entity.type
_entity.pdbx_description
1 polymer ?
#
loop_
_entity_poly.entity_id
_entity_poly.type
_entity_poly.pdbx_seq_one_letter_code
_entity_poly.pdbx_strand_id
1 'polypeptide(L)'
;MTNMRFIFLFLFLTSCQKNKNLFELKDNSKIGISFSNDLDFDNDFNVYKYRNFYNGGGVALGDINNDGLIDLYLTSNQKKNKLFLNKGNFNFQDITSQANVGGTKAWSTGVTMVDINSDGLLDIYICNSGDIKGDNKQNELFINNGDLTFTESASNYNLDDKGYSTHASFFDYDKDGDLDVYILNNSYQAIGSFNLTKNERPKRDLLGGDKLMENVEGVFKDVSEESNIYGSVIGFGLGVTVGDTNGDGWEDIFVSNDFFERDYLYINNRDG
;
A
#
# COMPACT_ATOMS: atom_id res chain seq x y z
N MET A 1 36.99 10.96 79.32
CA MET A 1 37.14 11.26 77.87
C MET A 1 36.51 10.17 77.05
N THR A 2 35.30 10.39 76.61
CA THR A 2 34.49 9.40 75.87
C THR A 2 34.65 9.68 74.33
N ASN A 3 35.31 8.73 73.66
CA ASN A 3 35.47 8.80 72.20
C ASN A 3 34.16 8.37 71.51
N MET A 4 33.48 9.32 70.85
CA MET A 4 32.32 9.12 70.01
C MET A 4 32.79 8.81 68.58
N ARG A 5 32.64 7.54 68.15
CA ARG A 5 32.90 7.11 66.79
C ARG A 5 31.70 7.40 65.90
N PHE A 6 31.78 8.34 64.98
CA PHE A 6 30.80 8.54 63.92
C PHE A 6 30.97 7.50 62.82
N ILE A 7 29.94 6.64 62.65
CA ILE A 7 29.86 5.72 61.52
C ILE A 7 29.14 6.47 60.39
N PHE A 8 29.86 6.82 59.34
CA PHE A 8 29.29 7.33 58.07
C PHE A 8 28.73 6.15 57.25
N LEU A 9 27.41 6.03 57.19
CA LEU A 9 26.74 5.08 56.29
C LEU A 9 26.65 5.67 54.90
N PHE A 10 27.50 5.19 53.98
CA PHE A 10 27.43 5.54 52.54
C PHE A 10 26.31 4.72 51.90
N LEU A 11 25.18 5.35 51.62
CA LEU A 11 24.11 4.82 50.76
C LEU A 11 24.53 4.92 49.30
N PHE A 12 24.98 3.83 48.72
CA PHE A 12 25.15 3.71 47.27
C PHE A 12 23.77 3.62 46.59
N LEU A 13 23.28 4.71 46.05
CA LEU A 13 22.16 4.72 45.12
C LEU A 13 22.64 4.19 43.75
N THR A 14 22.52 2.89 43.52
CA THR A 14 22.66 2.33 42.17
C THR A 14 21.45 2.73 41.35
N SER A 15 21.60 3.82 40.59
CA SER A 15 20.66 4.15 39.50
C SER A 15 20.78 3.09 38.43
N CYS A 16 19.87 2.14 38.37
CA CYS A 16 19.66 1.32 37.17
C CYS A 16 19.14 2.20 36.07
N GLN A 17 20.02 2.78 35.23
CA GLN A 17 19.64 3.30 33.93
C GLN A 17 19.18 2.12 33.07
N LYS A 18 17.86 1.90 32.97
CA LYS A 18 17.32 1.09 31.89
C LYS A 18 17.70 1.77 30.59
N ASN A 19 18.61 1.17 29.83
CA ASN A 19 18.83 1.55 28.44
C ASN A 19 17.47 1.43 27.74
N LYS A 20 16.86 2.58 27.41
CA LYS A 20 15.66 2.60 26.58
C LYS A 20 16.13 2.27 25.16
N ASN A 21 15.79 1.09 24.67
CA ASN A 21 15.93 0.79 23.27
C ASN A 21 15.08 1.80 22.47
N LEU A 22 15.58 2.26 21.32
CA LEU A 22 14.84 3.15 20.42
C LEU A 22 13.58 2.46 19.87
N PHE A 23 13.68 1.15 19.62
CA PHE A 23 12.58 0.33 19.13
C PHE A 23 12.34 -0.85 20.06
N GLU A 24 11.07 -1.23 20.19
CA GLU A 24 10.63 -2.40 20.93
C GLU A 24 9.78 -3.29 20.04
N LEU A 25 10.19 -4.54 19.83
CA LEU A 25 9.37 -5.53 19.12
C LEU A 25 8.19 -5.93 20.03
N LYS A 26 6.97 -5.66 19.57
CA LYS A 26 5.75 -6.06 20.25
C LYS A 26 5.36 -7.49 19.88
N ASP A 27 4.90 -8.23 20.87
CA ASP A 27 4.33 -9.56 20.69
C ASP A 27 2.88 -9.41 20.16
N ASN A 28 2.65 -9.81 18.91
CA ASN A 28 1.37 -9.69 18.23
C ASN A 28 0.22 -10.36 18.99
N SER A 29 0.48 -11.48 19.69
CA SER A 29 -0.53 -12.17 20.48
C SER A 29 -1.01 -11.35 21.69
N LYS A 30 -0.15 -10.46 22.20
CA LYS A 30 -0.45 -9.59 23.35
C LYS A 30 -1.14 -8.28 22.97
N ILE A 31 -1.03 -7.89 21.71
CA ILE A 31 -1.61 -6.64 21.21
C ILE A 31 -2.89 -6.85 20.40
N GLY A 32 -3.39 -8.09 20.30
CA GLY A 32 -4.66 -8.40 19.62
C GLY A 32 -4.54 -8.52 18.11
N ILE A 33 -3.33 -8.48 17.50
CA ILE A 33 -3.14 -8.67 16.08
C ILE A 33 -2.92 -10.16 15.80
N SER A 34 -3.96 -10.80 15.22
CA SER A 34 -3.88 -12.19 14.74
C SER A 34 -3.99 -12.20 13.23
N PHE A 35 -2.84 -12.18 12.55
CA PHE A 35 -2.76 -12.17 11.10
C PHE A 35 -1.55 -12.99 10.64
N SER A 36 -1.76 -13.78 9.58
CA SER A 36 -0.69 -14.45 8.84
C SER A 36 -1.06 -14.49 7.36
N ASN A 37 -0.17 -14.01 6.51
CA ASN A 37 -0.29 -14.13 5.06
C ASN A 37 0.24 -15.49 4.61
N ASP A 38 -0.42 -16.59 5.03
CA ASP A 38 -0.03 -17.95 4.66
C ASP A 38 -0.36 -18.21 3.21
N LEU A 39 0.57 -18.87 2.52
CA LEU A 39 0.46 -19.22 1.11
C LEU A 39 0.41 -20.75 0.97
N ASP A 40 -0.64 -21.22 0.35
CA ASP A 40 -0.77 -22.62 -0.09
C ASP A 40 -0.36 -22.73 -1.56
N PHE A 41 0.45 -23.70 -1.90
CA PHE A 41 0.90 -23.93 -3.26
C PHE A 41 0.60 -25.36 -3.70
N ASP A 42 0.38 -25.52 -5.00
CA ASP A 42 0.17 -26.81 -5.64
C ASP A 42 0.87 -26.85 -7.02
N ASN A 43 0.57 -27.87 -7.81
CA ASN A 43 1.14 -28.01 -9.15
C ASN A 43 0.62 -26.96 -10.15
N ASP A 44 -0.53 -26.35 -9.87
CA ASP A 44 -1.18 -25.39 -10.75
C ASP A 44 -0.96 -23.95 -10.33
N PHE A 45 -0.71 -23.71 -9.03
CA PHE A 45 -0.45 -22.36 -8.51
C PHE A 45 0.77 -22.34 -7.57
N ASN A 46 1.87 -21.83 -8.07
CA ASN A 46 3.16 -21.78 -7.37
C ASN A 46 4.07 -20.71 -8.01
N VAL A 47 5.25 -20.49 -7.44
CA VAL A 47 6.22 -19.48 -7.88
C VAL A 47 6.70 -19.64 -9.32
N TYR A 48 6.70 -20.86 -9.87
CA TYR A 48 7.10 -21.09 -11.25
C TYR A 48 6.05 -20.65 -12.27
N LYS A 49 4.78 -20.65 -11.86
CA LYS A 49 3.65 -20.23 -12.71
C LYS A 49 3.20 -18.80 -12.42
N TYR A 50 3.29 -18.37 -11.15
CA TYR A 50 2.98 -17.02 -10.72
C TYR A 50 4.20 -16.42 -10.04
N ARG A 51 4.94 -15.58 -10.75
CA ARG A 51 6.22 -15.04 -10.34
C ARG A 51 6.17 -14.27 -9.03
N ASN A 52 5.11 -13.48 -8.82
CA ASN A 52 4.94 -12.65 -7.64
C ASN A 52 4.40 -13.42 -6.42
N PHE A 53 4.45 -14.76 -6.45
CA PHE A 53 3.87 -15.63 -5.42
C PHE A 53 4.39 -15.32 -4.01
N TYR A 54 5.63 -14.91 -3.87
CA TYR A 54 6.26 -14.59 -2.58
C TYR A 54 6.50 -13.09 -2.33
N ASN A 55 5.87 -12.20 -3.11
CA ASN A 55 6.05 -10.75 -2.92
C ASN A 55 5.36 -10.20 -1.65
N GLY A 56 4.50 -10.99 -1.01
CA GLY A 56 3.80 -10.59 0.21
C GLY A 56 2.54 -9.78 -0.04
N GLY A 57 1.99 -9.24 1.03
CA GLY A 57 0.85 -8.33 1.03
C GLY A 57 1.26 -6.92 1.43
N GLY A 58 0.32 -6.00 1.41
CA GLY A 58 0.46 -4.61 1.79
C GLY A 58 0.08 -4.34 3.25
N VAL A 59 0.48 -3.18 3.71
CA VAL A 59 0.10 -2.63 5.00
C VAL A 59 -0.23 -1.14 4.85
N ALA A 60 -1.35 -0.71 5.43
CA ALA A 60 -1.71 0.70 5.57
C ALA A 60 -1.98 1.05 7.03
N LEU A 61 -1.62 2.26 7.38
CA LEU A 61 -1.81 2.85 8.71
C LEU A 61 -2.60 4.15 8.56
N GLY A 62 -3.68 4.31 9.33
CA GLY A 62 -4.50 5.53 9.32
C GLY A 62 -5.51 5.51 10.45
N ASP A 63 -5.99 6.68 10.84
CA ASP A 63 -7.06 6.86 11.82
C ASP A 63 -8.41 6.87 11.07
N ILE A 64 -9.10 5.71 11.02
CA ILE A 64 -10.32 5.55 10.22
C ILE A 64 -11.59 6.11 10.87
N ASN A 65 -11.51 6.46 12.15
CA ASN A 65 -12.67 6.94 12.93
C ASN A 65 -12.43 8.30 13.60
N ASN A 66 -11.30 8.93 13.30
CA ASN A 66 -10.90 10.25 13.82
C ASN A 66 -10.83 10.32 15.35
N ASP A 67 -10.41 9.20 16.01
CA ASP A 67 -10.25 9.14 17.47
C ASP A 67 -8.82 9.48 17.94
N GLY A 68 -7.90 9.78 17.03
CA GLY A 68 -6.50 10.12 17.28
C GLY A 68 -5.59 8.91 17.45
N LEU A 69 -6.08 7.68 17.22
CA LEU A 69 -5.31 6.45 17.29
C LEU A 69 -5.15 5.87 15.87
N ILE A 70 -3.95 5.41 15.57
CA ILE A 70 -3.66 4.83 14.26
C ILE A 70 -4.13 3.38 14.19
N ASP A 71 -5.00 3.09 13.23
CA ASP A 71 -5.51 1.78 12.89
C ASP A 71 -4.61 1.08 11.85
N LEU A 72 -4.83 -0.20 11.64
CA LEU A 72 -3.98 -1.03 10.80
C LEU A 72 -4.81 -1.85 9.83
N TYR A 73 -4.51 -1.75 8.53
CA TYR A 73 -5.04 -2.64 7.52
C TYR A 73 -3.93 -3.51 6.92
N LEU A 74 -4.20 -4.81 6.79
CA LEU A 74 -3.27 -5.79 6.24
C LEU A 74 -3.94 -6.54 5.08
N THR A 75 -3.30 -6.57 3.92
CA THR A 75 -3.77 -7.38 2.80
C THR A 75 -3.21 -8.79 2.84
N SER A 76 -3.97 -9.73 2.30
CA SER A 76 -3.59 -11.13 2.20
C SER A 76 -3.75 -11.62 0.77
N ASN A 77 -2.76 -12.39 0.28
CA ASN A 77 -2.76 -12.86 -1.10
C ASN A 77 -3.82 -13.95 -1.36
N GLN A 78 -3.99 -14.89 -0.43
CA GLN A 78 -4.91 -16.03 -0.60
C GLN A 78 -6.05 -16.06 0.42
N LYS A 79 -6.00 -15.23 1.46
CA LYS A 79 -7.00 -15.15 2.51
C LYS A 79 -7.69 -13.79 2.49
N LYS A 80 -8.63 -13.57 3.40
CA LYS A 80 -9.25 -12.26 3.57
C LYS A 80 -8.27 -11.26 4.18
N ASN A 81 -8.33 -10.04 3.70
CA ASN A 81 -7.67 -8.89 4.29
C ASN A 81 -8.18 -8.64 5.72
N LYS A 82 -7.44 -7.86 6.51
CA LYS A 82 -7.78 -7.58 7.90
C LYS A 82 -7.70 -6.11 8.24
N LEU A 83 -8.72 -5.61 8.93
CA LEU A 83 -8.76 -4.29 9.54
C LEU A 83 -8.76 -4.41 11.06
N PHE A 84 -7.77 -3.80 11.69
CA PHE A 84 -7.60 -3.79 13.13
C PHE A 84 -7.77 -2.38 13.68
N LEU A 85 -8.83 -2.18 14.47
CA LEU A 85 -9.10 -0.92 15.16
C LEU A 85 -8.23 -0.81 16.41
N ASN A 86 -7.53 0.29 16.56
CA ASN A 86 -6.69 0.59 17.72
C ASN A 86 -7.55 1.09 18.88
N LYS A 87 -7.51 0.38 20.01
CA LYS A 87 -8.23 0.74 21.25
C LYS A 87 -7.33 1.45 22.27
N GLY A 88 -6.17 1.91 21.85
CA GLY A 88 -5.16 2.51 22.70
C GLY A 88 -4.26 1.50 23.42
N ASN A 89 -3.10 1.96 23.91
CA ASN A 89 -2.10 1.15 24.62
C ASN A 89 -1.62 -0.09 23.85
N PHE A 90 -1.54 -0.02 22.51
CA PHE A 90 -1.24 -1.16 21.61
C PHE A 90 -2.23 -2.32 21.78
N ASN A 91 -3.51 -2.03 21.95
CA ASN A 91 -4.56 -3.05 21.98
C ASN A 91 -5.42 -2.91 20.74
N PHE A 92 -5.40 -3.90 19.84
CA PHE A 92 -6.09 -3.89 18.56
C PHE A 92 -7.26 -4.89 18.56
N GLN A 93 -8.34 -4.49 17.91
CA GLN A 93 -9.53 -5.30 17.70
C GLN A 93 -9.75 -5.57 16.22
N ASP A 94 -9.85 -6.83 15.81
CA ASP A 94 -10.26 -7.19 14.44
C ASP A 94 -11.73 -6.79 14.23
N ILE A 95 -11.97 -5.82 13.37
CA ILE A 95 -13.30 -5.34 12.97
C ILE A 95 -13.62 -5.66 11.51
N THR A 96 -12.81 -6.44 10.83
CA THR A 96 -12.90 -6.74 9.40
C THR A 96 -14.32 -7.11 8.95
N SER A 97 -14.96 -8.02 9.68
CA SER A 97 -16.31 -8.50 9.33
C SER A 97 -17.38 -7.45 9.63
N GLN A 98 -17.23 -6.69 10.70
CA GLN A 98 -18.12 -5.57 11.02
C GLN A 98 -18.03 -4.48 9.96
N ALA A 99 -16.81 -4.11 9.59
CA ALA A 99 -16.51 -3.07 8.61
C ALA A 99 -16.82 -3.50 7.17
N ASN A 100 -16.99 -4.81 6.92
CA ASN A 100 -17.19 -5.39 5.58
C ASN A 100 -16.05 -5.12 4.58
N VAL A 101 -14.78 -5.11 5.05
CA VAL A 101 -13.60 -4.75 4.26
C VAL A 101 -12.63 -5.91 4.02
N GLY A 102 -13.10 -7.15 4.14
CA GLY A 102 -12.23 -8.33 3.98
C GLY A 102 -11.74 -8.60 2.56
N GLY A 103 -12.19 -7.83 1.58
CA GLY A 103 -11.91 -8.04 0.15
C GLY A 103 -12.70 -9.22 -0.43
N THR A 104 -12.91 -9.19 -1.73
CA THR A 104 -13.60 -10.22 -2.50
C THR A 104 -12.82 -10.70 -3.71
N LYS A 105 -11.72 -10.03 -4.01
CA LYS A 105 -10.87 -10.28 -5.18
C LYS A 105 -9.72 -11.21 -4.85
N ALA A 106 -9.00 -11.62 -5.87
CA ALA A 106 -7.90 -12.56 -5.72
C ALA A 106 -6.57 -11.80 -5.66
N TRP A 107 -5.72 -12.24 -4.75
CA TRP A 107 -4.34 -11.80 -4.62
C TRP A 107 -4.19 -10.32 -4.31
N SER A 108 -4.72 -9.89 -3.17
CA SER A 108 -4.53 -8.52 -2.69
C SER A 108 -3.05 -8.25 -2.39
N THR A 109 -2.57 -7.11 -2.87
CA THR A 109 -1.17 -6.67 -2.83
C THR A 109 -1.05 -5.37 -2.04
N GLY A 110 -0.77 -4.25 -2.68
CA GLY A 110 -0.70 -2.95 -2.04
C GLY A 110 -2.04 -2.47 -1.47
N VAL A 111 -1.98 -1.60 -0.48
CA VAL A 111 -3.14 -0.94 0.09
C VAL A 111 -2.77 0.48 0.51
N THR A 112 -3.69 1.41 0.29
CA THR A 112 -3.55 2.82 0.70
C THR A 112 -4.81 3.24 1.46
N MET A 113 -4.63 3.96 2.58
CA MET A 113 -5.70 4.70 3.24
C MET A 113 -5.61 6.16 2.79
N VAL A 114 -6.72 6.69 2.29
CA VAL A 114 -6.80 8.01 1.66
C VAL A 114 -8.22 8.56 1.82
N ASP A 115 -8.36 9.84 2.06
CA ASP A 115 -9.66 10.54 1.97
C ASP A 115 -9.89 10.94 0.50
N ILE A 116 -10.55 10.05 -0.28
CA ILE A 116 -10.67 10.21 -1.72
C ILE A 116 -11.78 11.15 -2.14
N ASN A 117 -12.75 11.36 -1.26
CA ASN A 117 -13.94 12.18 -1.51
C ASN A 117 -13.94 13.50 -0.71
N SER A 118 -12.86 13.76 0.04
CA SER A 118 -12.65 14.96 0.86
C SER A 118 -13.74 15.16 1.93
N ASP A 119 -14.26 14.05 2.50
CA ASP A 119 -15.26 14.07 3.56
C ASP A 119 -14.64 14.08 4.98
N GLY A 120 -13.32 13.99 5.08
CA GLY A 120 -12.54 13.98 6.31
C GLY A 120 -12.41 12.59 6.94
N LEU A 121 -12.83 11.53 6.27
CA LEU A 121 -12.66 10.14 6.68
C LEU A 121 -11.70 9.42 5.74
N LEU A 122 -10.90 8.51 6.29
CA LEU A 122 -10.01 7.69 5.46
C LEU A 122 -10.77 6.53 4.83
N ASP A 123 -10.73 6.44 3.50
CA ASP A 123 -11.15 5.33 2.69
C ASP A 123 -10.01 4.32 2.50
N ILE A 124 -10.30 3.14 1.94
CA ILE A 124 -9.30 2.08 1.76
C ILE A 124 -9.28 1.66 0.29
N TYR A 125 -8.17 1.92 -0.40
CA TYR A 125 -7.94 1.44 -1.76
C TYR A 125 -7.02 0.22 -1.76
N ILE A 126 -7.44 -0.87 -2.41
CA ILE A 126 -6.73 -2.15 -2.44
C ILE A 126 -6.37 -2.52 -3.87
N CYS A 127 -5.10 -2.74 -4.11
CA CYS A 127 -4.59 -3.32 -5.34
C CYS A 127 -4.75 -4.84 -5.33
N ASN A 128 -5.17 -5.41 -6.45
CA ASN A 128 -5.33 -6.84 -6.63
C ASN A 128 -4.62 -7.30 -7.91
N SER A 129 -3.88 -8.40 -7.84
CA SER A 129 -3.16 -8.96 -8.98
C SER A 129 -3.83 -10.20 -9.58
N GLY A 130 -4.96 -10.62 -9.03
CA GLY A 130 -5.72 -11.77 -9.51
C GLY A 130 -5.04 -13.11 -9.25
N ASP A 131 -5.71 -14.16 -9.65
CA ASP A 131 -5.17 -15.52 -9.60
C ASP A 131 -4.44 -15.91 -10.91
N ILE A 132 -3.99 -17.17 -10.97
CA ILE A 132 -3.27 -17.71 -12.14
C ILE A 132 -4.12 -17.70 -13.43
N LYS A 133 -5.43 -17.70 -13.33
CA LYS A 133 -6.33 -17.64 -14.50
C LYS A 133 -6.48 -16.21 -15.03
N GLY A 134 -5.96 -15.23 -14.29
CA GLY A 134 -6.01 -13.82 -14.63
C GLY A 134 -7.40 -13.21 -14.53
N ASP A 135 -8.28 -13.82 -13.75
CA ASP A 135 -9.61 -13.32 -13.43
C ASP A 135 -9.69 -12.77 -12.00
N ASN A 136 -10.84 -12.18 -11.63
CA ASN A 136 -11.15 -11.71 -10.29
C ASN A 136 -10.07 -10.81 -9.66
N LYS A 137 -9.49 -9.90 -10.44
CA LYS A 137 -8.36 -9.04 -10.06
C LYS A 137 -8.65 -7.55 -10.05
N GLN A 138 -9.94 -7.14 -10.12
CA GLN A 138 -10.27 -5.73 -10.01
C GLN A 138 -9.79 -5.17 -8.68
N ASN A 139 -9.22 -3.97 -8.73
CA ASN A 139 -8.94 -3.22 -7.52
C ASN A 139 -10.24 -2.88 -6.78
N GLU A 140 -10.18 -2.74 -5.47
CA GLU A 140 -11.33 -2.45 -4.63
C GLU A 140 -11.13 -1.11 -3.91
N LEU A 141 -12.19 -0.32 -3.83
CA LEU A 141 -12.26 0.93 -3.07
C LEU A 141 -13.39 0.84 -2.05
N PHE A 142 -13.04 0.88 -0.80
CA PHE A 142 -13.99 0.87 0.31
C PHE A 142 -14.14 2.28 0.87
N ILE A 143 -15.28 2.93 0.57
CA ILE A 143 -15.65 4.24 1.09
C ILE A 143 -16.13 4.13 2.53
N ASN A 144 -15.57 4.95 3.41
CA ASN A 144 -15.89 4.98 4.83
C ASN A 144 -17.25 5.64 5.08
N ASN A 145 -18.16 4.93 5.74
CA ASN A 145 -19.51 5.46 6.03
C ASN A 145 -19.58 6.29 7.34
N GLY A 146 -18.46 6.44 8.08
CA GLY A 146 -18.38 7.18 9.33
C GLY A 146 -18.88 6.45 10.58
N ASP A 147 -19.27 5.18 10.45
CA ASP A 147 -19.83 4.36 11.53
C ASP A 147 -19.06 3.03 11.74
N LEU A 148 -17.78 2.98 11.30
CA LEU A 148 -16.94 1.79 11.24
C LEU A 148 -17.45 0.72 10.26
N THR A 149 -18.26 1.10 9.29
CA THR A 149 -18.61 0.29 8.13
C THR A 149 -18.11 0.96 6.85
N PHE A 150 -17.98 0.18 5.78
CA PHE A 150 -17.49 0.68 4.49
C PHE A 150 -18.36 0.13 3.35
N THR A 151 -18.40 0.89 2.25
CA THR A 151 -19.11 0.50 1.03
C THR A 151 -18.11 0.34 -0.11
N GLU A 152 -18.07 -0.85 -0.75
CA GLU A 152 -17.25 -1.06 -1.94
C GLU A 152 -17.80 -0.23 -3.11
N SER A 153 -16.96 0.61 -3.72
CA SER A 153 -17.36 1.63 -4.67
C SER A 153 -16.38 1.84 -5.85
N ALA A 154 -15.39 0.96 -6.03
CA ALA A 154 -14.34 1.17 -7.03
C ALA A 154 -14.90 1.45 -8.44
N SER A 155 -15.94 0.74 -8.85
CA SER A 155 -16.55 0.94 -10.16
C SER A 155 -17.28 2.29 -10.31
N ASN A 156 -17.78 2.87 -9.21
CA ASN A 156 -18.43 4.18 -9.24
C ASN A 156 -17.42 5.31 -9.48
N TYR A 157 -16.20 5.11 -9.02
CA TYR A 157 -15.07 6.03 -9.19
C TYR A 157 -14.23 5.74 -10.42
N ASN A 158 -14.53 4.68 -11.20
CA ASN A 158 -13.70 4.17 -12.31
C ASN A 158 -12.29 3.75 -11.85
N LEU A 159 -12.18 3.23 -10.62
CA LEU A 159 -10.96 2.74 -10.00
C LEU A 159 -10.90 1.22 -9.87
N ASP A 160 -11.83 0.48 -10.48
CA ASP A 160 -11.83 -0.98 -10.54
C ASP A 160 -10.84 -1.52 -11.59
N ASP A 161 -9.62 -1.02 -11.57
CA ASP A 161 -8.58 -1.45 -12.52
C ASP A 161 -8.41 -2.98 -12.51
N LYS A 162 -8.27 -3.54 -13.72
CA LYS A 162 -8.17 -5.00 -13.96
C LYS A 162 -6.74 -5.42 -14.31
N GLY A 163 -5.78 -4.56 -14.07
CA GLY A 163 -4.36 -4.84 -14.23
C GLY A 163 -3.83 -5.81 -13.17
N TYR A 164 -2.54 -6.08 -13.24
CA TYR A 164 -1.82 -6.81 -12.21
C TYR A 164 -1.23 -5.81 -11.21
N SER A 165 -2.11 -5.14 -10.47
CA SER A 165 -1.75 -4.03 -9.62
C SER A 165 -0.95 -4.48 -8.41
N THR A 166 0.15 -3.79 -8.11
CA THR A 166 1.03 -4.06 -6.98
C THR A 166 0.97 -2.98 -5.92
N HIS A 167 0.78 -1.74 -6.33
CA HIS A 167 0.67 -0.59 -5.41
C HIS A 167 -0.07 0.57 -6.07
N ALA A 168 -0.53 1.53 -5.26
CA ALA A 168 -1.10 2.79 -5.74
C ALA A 168 -0.67 3.94 -4.84
N SER A 169 -0.40 5.10 -5.43
CA SER A 169 -0.06 6.33 -4.71
C SER A 169 -1.02 7.43 -5.12
N PHE A 170 -1.68 8.05 -4.13
CA PHE A 170 -2.59 9.16 -4.33
C PHE A 170 -1.87 10.48 -4.06
N PHE A 171 -2.05 11.47 -4.91
CA PHE A 171 -1.46 12.80 -4.83
C PHE A 171 -2.14 13.74 -5.83
N ASP A 172 -2.04 15.03 -5.63
CA ASP A 172 -2.59 16.10 -6.48
C ASP A 172 -1.52 16.49 -7.52
N TYR A 173 -1.50 15.80 -8.70
CA TYR A 173 -0.42 15.97 -9.66
C TYR A 173 -0.52 17.27 -10.47
N ASP A 174 -1.74 17.80 -10.66
CA ASP A 174 -2.01 19.01 -11.46
C ASP A 174 -2.37 20.24 -10.62
N LYS A 175 -2.47 20.06 -9.29
CA LYS A 175 -2.73 21.09 -8.29
C LYS A 175 -4.10 21.76 -8.42
N ASP A 176 -5.07 20.99 -8.81
CA ASP A 176 -6.45 21.44 -8.85
C ASP A 176 -7.17 21.32 -7.48
N GLY A 177 -6.57 20.62 -6.54
CA GLY A 177 -6.99 20.50 -5.13
C GLY A 177 -7.71 19.22 -4.80
N ASP A 178 -7.86 18.28 -5.75
CA ASP A 178 -8.33 16.95 -5.46
C ASP A 178 -7.18 15.89 -5.63
N LEU A 179 -7.45 14.65 -5.29
CA LEU A 179 -6.42 13.61 -5.33
C LEU A 179 -6.58 12.74 -6.57
N ASP A 180 -5.49 12.64 -7.30
CA ASP A 180 -5.27 11.72 -8.40
C ASP A 180 -4.61 10.44 -7.93
N VAL A 181 -4.41 9.46 -8.82
CA VAL A 181 -3.73 8.23 -8.46
C VAL A 181 -2.81 7.70 -9.55
N TYR A 182 -1.60 7.33 -9.14
CA TYR A 182 -0.73 6.47 -9.92
C TYR A 182 -0.93 5.02 -9.52
N ILE A 183 -1.38 4.17 -10.46
CA ILE A 183 -1.56 2.71 -10.26
C ILE A 183 -0.36 1.99 -10.86
N LEU A 184 0.42 1.36 -10.02
CA LEU A 184 1.57 0.57 -10.39
C LEU A 184 1.15 -0.86 -10.72
N ASN A 185 1.41 -1.28 -11.95
CA ASN A 185 1.15 -2.63 -12.42
C ASN A 185 2.45 -3.44 -12.62
N ASN A 186 2.33 -4.74 -12.64
CA ASN A 186 3.46 -5.63 -12.85
C ASN A 186 3.19 -6.51 -14.08
N SER A 187 4.23 -6.78 -14.86
CA SER A 187 4.11 -7.65 -16.02
C SER A 187 3.64 -9.06 -15.65
N TYR A 188 2.66 -9.55 -16.37
CA TYR A 188 2.18 -10.93 -16.29
C TYR A 188 2.92 -11.88 -17.24
N GLN A 189 3.75 -11.35 -18.14
CA GLN A 189 4.48 -12.16 -19.12
C GLN A 189 5.71 -12.81 -18.52
N ALA A 190 6.08 -13.97 -19.06
CA ALA A 190 7.30 -14.66 -18.66
C ALA A 190 8.54 -13.84 -19.06
N ILE A 191 9.52 -13.72 -18.16
CA ILE A 191 10.74 -12.93 -18.36
C ILE A 191 11.45 -13.29 -19.67
N GLY A 192 11.54 -14.57 -20.02
CA GLY A 192 12.19 -15.06 -21.24
C GLY A 192 11.39 -14.83 -22.53
N SER A 193 10.16 -14.29 -22.47
CA SER A 193 9.33 -14.05 -23.65
C SER A 193 9.63 -12.74 -24.38
N PHE A 194 10.39 -11.84 -23.74
CA PHE A 194 10.67 -10.51 -24.31
C PHE A 194 11.82 -10.54 -25.32
N ASN A 195 11.63 -9.86 -26.43
CA ASN A 195 12.70 -9.59 -27.37
C ASN A 195 13.40 -8.25 -27.01
N LEU A 196 14.43 -8.33 -26.20
CA LEU A 196 15.15 -7.16 -25.69
C LEU A 196 15.86 -6.33 -26.80
N THR A 197 15.90 -6.81 -28.04
CA THR A 197 16.42 -6.01 -29.16
C THR A 197 15.40 -4.98 -29.70
N LYS A 198 14.15 -5.08 -29.27
CA LYS A 198 13.09 -4.15 -29.63
C LYS A 198 12.73 -3.27 -28.43
N ASN A 199 12.49 -2.00 -28.68
CA ASN A 199 11.94 -1.11 -27.66
C ASN A 199 10.43 -1.34 -27.53
N GLU A 200 10.03 -2.04 -26.48
CA GLU A 200 8.61 -2.33 -26.19
C GLU A 200 7.96 -1.23 -25.32
N ARG A 201 8.72 -0.31 -24.73
CA ARG A 201 8.25 0.73 -23.79
C ARG A 201 7.13 1.62 -24.34
N PRO A 202 7.13 2.02 -25.62
CA PRO A 202 6.06 2.85 -26.17
C PRO A 202 4.72 2.12 -26.38
N LYS A 203 4.70 0.80 -26.21
CA LYS A 203 3.48 0.03 -26.44
C LYS A 203 2.72 -0.13 -25.14
N ARG A 204 1.58 0.50 -25.02
CA ARG A 204 0.71 0.32 -23.86
C ARG A 204 0.11 -1.08 -23.82
N ASP A 205 -0.01 -1.61 -22.60
CA ASP A 205 -0.69 -2.86 -22.28
C ASP A 205 -1.70 -2.59 -21.16
N LEU A 206 -2.94 -2.98 -21.37
CA LEU A 206 -4.04 -2.66 -20.45
C LEU A 206 -3.95 -3.37 -19.10
N LEU A 207 -3.19 -4.46 -19.02
CA LEU A 207 -3.11 -5.31 -17.82
C LEU A 207 -1.81 -5.15 -17.06
N GLY A 208 -0.69 -4.98 -17.78
CA GLY A 208 0.64 -4.90 -17.18
C GLY A 208 1.24 -3.50 -17.16
N GLY A 209 0.60 -2.54 -17.81
CA GLY A 209 1.09 -1.16 -17.89
C GLY A 209 0.63 -0.30 -16.72
N ASP A 210 1.52 0.58 -16.27
CA ASP A 210 1.20 1.56 -15.24
C ASP A 210 0.18 2.59 -15.74
N LYS A 211 -0.55 3.21 -14.81
CA LYS A 211 -1.57 4.20 -15.09
C LYS A 211 -1.46 5.41 -14.19
N LEU A 212 -1.63 6.59 -14.78
CA LEU A 212 -1.97 7.82 -14.07
C LEU A 212 -3.45 8.10 -14.33
N MET A 213 -4.21 8.20 -13.26
CA MET A 213 -5.66 8.45 -13.32
C MET A 213 -5.94 9.81 -12.69
N GLU A 214 -6.47 10.72 -13.50
CA GLU A 214 -6.91 12.05 -13.11
C GLU A 214 -8.31 11.97 -12.48
N ASN A 215 -8.50 12.62 -11.34
CA ASN A 215 -9.81 12.77 -10.72
C ASN A 215 -10.55 13.95 -11.38
N VAL A 216 -11.66 13.67 -11.99
CA VAL A 216 -12.51 14.70 -12.61
C VAL A 216 -13.87 14.65 -11.94
N GLU A 217 -14.10 15.55 -10.99
CA GLU A 217 -15.36 15.65 -10.24
C GLU A 217 -15.76 14.31 -9.55
N GLY A 218 -14.78 13.58 -9.00
CA GLY A 218 -14.98 12.31 -8.30
C GLY A 218 -15.03 11.07 -9.20
N VAL A 219 -14.73 11.19 -10.50
CA VAL A 219 -14.62 10.04 -11.42
C VAL A 219 -13.25 10.07 -12.10
N PHE A 220 -12.51 8.98 -11.95
CA PHE A 220 -11.13 8.92 -12.44
C PHE A 220 -11.05 8.59 -13.91
N LYS A 221 -10.22 9.35 -14.65
CA LYS A 221 -9.95 9.21 -16.08
C LYS A 221 -8.49 8.80 -16.30
N ASP A 222 -8.23 7.80 -17.14
CA ASP A 222 -6.87 7.41 -17.53
C ASP A 222 -6.26 8.48 -18.44
N VAL A 223 -5.24 9.19 -17.91
CA VAL A 223 -4.47 10.23 -18.62
C VAL A 223 -3.03 9.80 -18.89
N SER A 224 -2.73 8.52 -18.71
CA SER A 224 -1.36 7.99 -18.78
C SER A 224 -0.67 8.25 -20.12
N GLU A 225 -1.39 8.16 -21.25
CA GLU A 225 -0.82 8.39 -22.56
C GLU A 225 -0.54 9.87 -22.80
N GLU A 226 -1.46 10.74 -22.39
CA GLU A 226 -1.36 12.19 -22.47
C GLU A 226 -0.20 12.71 -21.61
N SER A 227 -0.03 12.12 -20.41
CA SER A 227 1.04 12.47 -19.46
C SER A 227 2.36 11.73 -19.73
N ASN A 228 2.50 11.03 -20.85
CA ASN A 228 3.71 10.31 -21.26
C ASN A 228 4.21 9.27 -20.22
N ILE A 229 3.29 8.67 -19.47
CA ILE A 229 3.58 7.57 -18.56
C ILE A 229 3.79 6.28 -19.35
N TYR A 230 4.87 5.56 -19.11
CA TYR A 230 5.09 4.25 -19.71
C TYR A 230 4.09 3.23 -19.15
N GLY A 231 3.33 2.65 -20.07
CA GLY A 231 2.31 1.62 -19.73
C GLY A 231 2.57 0.31 -20.45
N SER A 232 3.83 -0.08 -20.62
CA SER A 232 4.21 -1.28 -21.36
C SER A 232 4.19 -2.51 -20.47
N VAL A 233 3.89 -3.64 -21.10
CA VAL A 233 4.00 -4.98 -20.47
C VAL A 233 5.43 -5.35 -20.06
N ILE A 234 6.45 -4.57 -20.45
CA ILE A 234 7.84 -4.78 -20.02
C ILE A 234 8.10 -4.23 -18.61
N GLY A 235 7.19 -3.44 -18.04
CA GLY A 235 7.27 -2.94 -16.67
C GLY A 235 7.09 -4.06 -15.64
N PHE A 236 7.94 -4.06 -14.61
CA PHE A 236 7.89 -5.00 -13.50
C PHE A 236 7.85 -4.21 -12.19
N GLY A 237 6.87 -3.30 -12.07
CA GLY A 237 6.77 -2.37 -10.97
C GLY A 237 6.66 -3.05 -9.61
N LEU A 238 7.58 -2.71 -8.69
CA LEU A 238 7.61 -3.21 -7.31
C LEU A 238 7.24 -2.14 -6.30
N GLY A 239 7.55 -0.89 -6.56
CA GLY A 239 7.26 0.21 -5.67
C GLY A 239 7.12 1.53 -6.43
N VAL A 240 6.25 2.39 -5.93
CA VAL A 240 6.08 3.76 -6.39
C VAL A 240 6.19 4.70 -5.21
N THR A 241 6.83 5.83 -5.43
CA THR A 241 6.90 6.92 -4.45
C THR A 241 6.71 8.24 -5.16
N VAL A 242 6.07 9.18 -4.47
CA VAL A 242 5.76 10.51 -4.98
C VAL A 242 6.41 11.55 -4.09
N GLY A 243 6.93 12.61 -4.68
CA GLY A 243 7.51 13.74 -3.95
C GLY A 243 8.23 14.70 -4.88
N ASP A 244 8.38 15.95 -4.44
CA ASP A 244 9.10 17.00 -5.14
C ASP A 244 10.62 16.73 -5.08
N THR A 245 11.17 16.13 -6.13
CA THR A 245 12.58 15.72 -6.17
C THR A 245 13.53 16.83 -6.59
N ASN A 246 13.01 17.89 -7.24
CA ASN A 246 13.79 18.99 -7.77
C ASN A 246 13.60 20.32 -7.00
N GLY A 247 12.70 20.38 -6.01
CA GLY A 247 12.41 21.53 -5.17
C GLY A 247 11.60 22.62 -5.85
N ASP A 248 10.81 22.25 -6.86
CA ASP A 248 10.01 23.20 -7.64
C ASP A 248 8.56 23.36 -7.15
N GLY A 249 8.18 22.55 -6.16
CA GLY A 249 6.88 22.56 -5.52
C GLY A 249 5.86 21.67 -6.23
N TRP A 250 6.22 20.93 -7.27
CA TRP A 250 5.36 19.95 -7.94
C TRP A 250 5.85 18.53 -7.64
N GLU A 251 4.92 17.61 -7.51
CA GLU A 251 5.26 16.24 -7.16
C GLU A 251 5.67 15.44 -8.38
N ASP A 252 6.81 14.79 -8.28
CA ASP A 252 7.39 13.88 -9.26
C ASP A 252 7.07 12.44 -8.86
N ILE A 253 7.17 11.50 -9.82
CA ILE A 253 6.88 10.09 -9.58
C ILE A 253 8.16 9.29 -9.79
N PHE A 254 8.56 8.48 -8.78
CA PHE A 254 9.61 7.49 -8.92
C PHE A 254 9.04 6.08 -8.85
N VAL A 255 9.36 5.26 -9.85
CA VAL A 255 8.94 3.86 -9.97
C VAL A 255 10.17 2.97 -9.95
N SER A 256 10.20 2.01 -9.02
CA SER A 256 11.21 0.96 -9.02
C SER A 256 10.70 -0.27 -9.76
N ASN A 257 11.50 -0.75 -10.70
CA ASN A 257 11.22 -1.95 -11.50
C ASN A 257 12.15 -3.09 -11.13
N ASP A 258 11.77 -4.31 -11.48
CA ASP A 258 12.58 -5.52 -11.32
C ASP A 258 13.12 -6.01 -12.66
N PHE A 259 13.96 -7.04 -12.60
CA PHE A 259 14.59 -7.74 -13.71
C PHE A 259 15.46 -6.84 -14.61
N PHE A 260 15.12 -6.72 -15.87
CA PHE A 260 15.89 -6.00 -16.87
C PHE A 260 15.32 -4.62 -17.22
N GLU A 261 14.14 -4.31 -16.71
CA GLU A 261 13.58 -2.97 -16.88
C GLU A 261 14.21 -2.00 -15.88
N ARG A 262 14.50 -0.78 -16.37
CA ARG A 262 15.06 0.28 -15.54
C ARG A 262 13.99 0.92 -14.66
N ASP A 263 14.42 1.56 -13.59
CA ASP A 263 13.55 2.44 -12.82
C ASP A 263 13.15 3.67 -13.65
N TYR A 264 11.99 4.24 -13.33
CA TYR A 264 11.49 5.47 -13.97
C TYR A 264 11.47 6.60 -12.96
N LEU A 265 11.92 7.77 -13.39
CA LEU A 265 11.71 9.04 -12.70
C LEU A 265 10.98 9.97 -13.67
N TYR A 266 9.74 10.26 -13.37
CA TYR A 266 8.91 11.21 -14.10
C TYR A 266 8.95 12.55 -13.37
N ILE A 267 9.47 13.57 -14.03
CA ILE A 267 9.48 14.94 -13.53
C ILE A 267 8.21 15.64 -14.03
N ASN A 268 7.48 16.24 -13.10
CA ASN A 268 6.29 17.01 -13.41
C ASN A 268 6.68 18.30 -14.15
N ASN A 269 6.14 18.50 -15.35
CA ASN A 269 6.44 19.66 -16.18
C ASN A 269 5.54 20.87 -15.88
N ARG A 270 4.62 20.76 -14.92
CA ARG A 270 3.72 21.82 -14.44
C ARG A 270 2.67 22.23 -15.47
N ASP A 271 2.30 21.37 -16.37
CA ASP A 271 1.32 21.61 -17.44
C ASP A 271 0.12 20.64 -17.41
N GLY A 272 0.02 19.82 -16.34
CA GLY A 272 -1.08 18.89 -16.10
C GLY A 272 -0.96 17.57 -16.87
#